data_33c1f371e3219d33afa68f0d24723ce3
#
_entry.id   33c1f371e3219d33afa68f0d24723ce3
#
_cell.length_a   1.000
_cell.length_b   1.000
_cell.length_c   1.000
_cell.angle_alpha   90.00
_cell.angle_beta   90.00
_cell.angle_gamma   90.00
#
_symmetry.space_group_name_H-M   'P 1'
#
loop_
_entity.id
_entity.type
_entity.pdbx_description
1 polymer ?
#
loop_
_entity_poly.entity_id
_entity_poly.type
_entity_poly.pdbx_seq_one_letter_code
_entity_poly.pdbx_strand_id
1 'polypeptide(L)'
;MLSAEQLNANPLPFAKLMGVRFVTVTKDEVVAELTVRPDLCTAPMQILHGGAAMALADTTGATATFLNLPEGAKGTTTIESKTNFLAAAPAGTTVRATTTPVHRGGKTQVWQTRITRDDGKLVALVTQTQMVL
;
A
#
# COMPACT_ATOMS: atom_id res chain seq x y z
N MET A 1 8.94 -14.07 -11.30
CA MET A 1 8.43 -12.77 -10.84
C MET A 1 7.64 -12.98 -9.56
N LEU A 2 7.73 -12.05 -8.64
CA LEU A 2 7.01 -12.10 -7.36
C LEU A 2 5.49 -12.07 -7.60
N SER A 3 4.76 -12.92 -6.92
CA SER A 3 3.30 -13.02 -7.05
C SER A 3 2.58 -12.73 -5.73
N ALA A 4 1.27 -12.46 -5.81
CA ALA A 4 0.44 -12.29 -4.62
C ALA A 4 0.50 -13.52 -3.71
N GLU A 5 0.46 -14.71 -4.29
CA GLU A 5 0.55 -15.95 -3.54
C GLU A 5 1.87 -16.09 -2.74
N GLN A 6 2.98 -15.76 -3.39
CA GLN A 6 4.30 -15.80 -2.76
C GLN A 6 4.42 -14.78 -1.61
N LEU A 7 3.90 -13.56 -1.82
CA LEU A 7 3.89 -12.52 -0.78
C LEU A 7 3.01 -12.89 0.40
N ASN A 8 1.86 -13.51 0.14
CA ASN A 8 0.96 -13.95 1.20
C ASN A 8 1.51 -15.14 1.97
N ALA A 9 2.25 -16.04 1.31
CA ALA A 9 2.90 -17.18 1.95
C ALA A 9 4.10 -16.77 2.81
N ASN A 10 4.82 -15.73 2.38
CA ASN A 10 6.01 -15.22 3.08
C ASN A 10 5.93 -13.70 3.22
N PRO A 11 5.02 -13.18 4.04
CA PRO A 11 4.80 -11.75 4.15
C PRO A 11 5.97 -11.05 4.83
N LEU A 12 6.22 -9.82 4.42
CA LEU A 12 7.13 -8.94 5.14
C LEU A 12 6.64 -8.74 6.58
N PRO A 13 7.54 -8.59 7.55
CA PRO A 13 7.17 -8.58 8.97
C PRO A 13 6.06 -7.58 9.33
N PHE A 14 6.16 -6.34 8.86
CA PHE A 14 5.17 -5.31 9.19
C PHE A 14 3.85 -5.54 8.45
N ALA A 15 3.89 -5.98 7.22
CA ALA A 15 2.69 -6.37 6.46
C ALA A 15 1.94 -7.52 7.16
N LYS A 16 2.69 -8.50 7.69
CA LYS A 16 2.12 -9.58 8.49
C LYS A 16 1.46 -9.06 9.77
N LEU A 17 2.13 -8.18 10.49
CA LEU A 17 1.60 -7.58 11.71
C LEU A 17 0.27 -6.86 11.46
N MET A 18 0.18 -6.12 10.37
CA MET A 18 -1.03 -5.41 9.98
C MET A 18 -2.12 -6.33 9.42
N GLY A 19 -1.76 -7.48 8.89
CA GLY A 19 -2.68 -8.39 8.22
C GLY A 19 -2.93 -8.03 6.75
N VAL A 20 -1.94 -7.46 6.08
CA VAL A 20 -2.03 -7.12 4.65
C VAL A 20 -2.12 -8.40 3.82
N ARG A 21 -3.11 -8.47 2.93
CA ARG A 21 -3.29 -9.56 2.00
C ARG A 21 -3.22 -9.05 0.56
N PHE A 22 -2.24 -9.49 -0.19
CA PHE A 22 -2.11 -9.14 -1.60
C PHE A 22 -3.15 -9.88 -2.45
N VAL A 23 -3.72 -9.17 -3.40
CA VAL A 23 -4.74 -9.67 -4.35
C VAL A 23 -4.18 -9.73 -5.76
N THR A 24 -3.55 -8.64 -6.20
CA THR A 24 -2.94 -8.51 -7.53
C THR A 24 -1.52 -7.97 -7.38
N VAL A 25 -0.58 -8.59 -8.06
CA VAL A 25 0.82 -8.16 -8.04
C VAL A 25 1.36 -8.26 -9.45
N THR A 26 1.39 -7.13 -10.13
CA THR A 26 1.94 -6.98 -11.48
C THR A 26 2.82 -5.74 -11.55
N LYS A 27 3.56 -5.56 -12.65
CA LYS A 27 4.37 -4.36 -12.87
C LYS A 27 3.54 -3.08 -12.98
N ASP A 28 2.29 -3.20 -13.40
CA ASP A 28 1.42 -2.05 -13.66
C ASP A 28 0.42 -1.77 -12.54
N GLU A 29 0.19 -2.75 -11.67
CA GLU A 29 -0.79 -2.61 -10.60
C GLU A 29 -0.47 -3.56 -9.44
N VAL A 30 -0.52 -3.02 -8.23
CA VAL A 30 -0.49 -3.81 -7.00
C VAL A 30 -1.75 -3.52 -6.21
N VAL A 31 -2.50 -4.56 -5.89
CA VAL A 31 -3.72 -4.48 -5.08
C VAL A 31 -3.54 -5.32 -3.82
N ALA A 32 -3.85 -4.72 -2.68
CA ALA A 32 -3.89 -5.41 -1.39
C ALA A 32 -5.12 -5.01 -0.59
N GLU A 33 -5.52 -5.88 0.31
CA GLU A 33 -6.64 -5.65 1.21
C GLU A 33 -6.17 -5.68 2.66
N LEU A 34 -6.89 -4.93 3.50
CA LEU A 34 -6.65 -4.85 4.93
C LEU A 34 -7.99 -4.88 5.65
N THR A 35 -8.16 -5.84 6.56
CA THR A 35 -9.28 -5.81 7.50
C THR A 35 -9.03 -4.74 8.55
N VAL A 36 -10.00 -3.85 8.73
CA VAL A 36 -9.92 -2.77 9.72
C VAL A 36 -10.23 -3.36 11.09
N ARG A 37 -9.19 -3.91 11.75
CA ARG A 37 -9.29 -4.43 13.11
C ARG A 37 -9.30 -3.29 14.12
N PRO A 38 -9.92 -3.48 15.30
CA PRO A 38 -9.92 -2.45 16.34
C PRO A 38 -8.53 -1.95 16.75
N ASP A 39 -7.50 -2.81 16.74
CA ASP A 39 -6.12 -2.43 17.07
C ASP A 39 -5.40 -1.62 15.98
N LEU A 40 -6.02 -1.44 14.82
CA LEU A 40 -5.56 -0.54 13.76
C LEU A 40 -6.36 0.76 13.70
N CYS A 41 -7.21 1.01 14.68
CA CYS A 41 -8.16 2.11 14.67
C CYS A 41 -7.80 3.22 15.65
N THR A 42 -8.38 4.39 15.43
CA THR A 42 -8.41 5.48 16.38
C THR A 42 -9.52 5.24 17.43
N ALA A 43 -9.48 5.98 18.53
CA ALA A 43 -10.52 5.99 19.55
C ALA A 43 -10.98 7.44 19.78
N PRO A 44 -12.27 7.67 20.16
CA PRO A 44 -13.32 6.67 20.45
C PRO A 44 -14.07 6.16 19.21
N MET A 45 -13.87 6.75 18.03
CA MET A 45 -14.70 6.49 16.84
C MET A 45 -14.44 5.14 16.17
N GLN A 46 -13.36 4.46 16.51
CA GLN A 46 -12.99 3.16 15.92
C GLN A 46 -13.01 3.15 14.38
N ILE A 47 -12.28 4.07 13.80
CA ILE A 47 -12.03 4.16 12.37
C ILE A 47 -10.56 3.90 12.10
N LEU A 48 -10.22 3.43 10.91
CA LEU A 48 -8.85 3.12 10.53
C LEU A 48 -7.92 4.31 10.84
N HIS A 49 -6.86 4.05 11.60
CA HIS A 49 -5.85 5.07 11.91
C HIS A 49 -5.15 5.51 10.61
N GLY A 50 -4.94 6.82 10.46
CA GLY A 50 -4.28 7.38 9.28
C GLY A 50 -2.89 6.78 9.04
N GLY A 51 -2.15 6.50 10.11
CA GLY A 51 -0.85 5.83 10.02
C GLY A 51 -0.94 4.41 9.45
N ALA A 52 -2.02 3.68 9.74
CA ALA A 52 -2.26 2.36 9.16
C ALA A 52 -2.57 2.46 7.66
N ALA A 53 -3.35 3.45 7.24
CA ALA A 53 -3.60 3.71 5.83
C ALA A 53 -2.31 4.05 5.08
N MET A 54 -1.47 4.91 5.66
CA MET A 54 -0.16 5.26 5.09
C MET A 54 0.76 4.04 4.98
N ALA A 55 0.80 3.19 6.00
CA ALA A 55 1.63 1.99 6.01
C ALA A 55 1.15 0.96 4.96
N LEU A 56 -0.16 0.83 4.77
CA LEU A 56 -0.72 -0.01 3.72
C LEU A 56 -0.27 0.47 2.33
N ALA A 57 -0.39 1.76 2.07
CA ALA A 57 0.03 2.36 0.80
C ALA A 57 1.55 2.26 0.59
N ASP A 58 2.34 2.46 1.64
CA ASP A 58 3.79 2.32 1.55
C ASP A 58 4.18 0.88 1.21
N THR A 59 3.50 -0.09 1.79
CA THR A 59 3.72 -1.52 1.51
C THR A 59 3.44 -1.86 0.05
N THR A 60 2.31 -1.40 -0.49
CA THR A 60 1.95 -1.67 -1.90
C THR A 60 2.83 -0.90 -2.87
N GLY A 61 3.18 0.35 -2.56
CA GLY A 61 4.06 1.17 -3.39
C GLY A 61 5.50 0.66 -3.43
N ALA A 62 6.04 0.22 -2.30
CA ALA A 62 7.36 -0.40 -2.25
C ALA A 62 7.39 -1.72 -3.03
N THR A 63 6.33 -2.54 -2.91
CA THR A 63 6.18 -3.77 -3.69
C THR A 63 6.15 -3.48 -5.19
N ALA A 64 5.36 -2.49 -5.60
CA ALA A 64 5.28 -2.07 -7.00
C ALA A 64 6.64 -1.58 -7.53
N THR A 65 7.37 -0.81 -6.74
CA THR A 65 8.72 -0.35 -7.10
C THR A 65 9.69 -1.51 -7.25
N PHE A 66 9.66 -2.45 -6.31
CA PHE A 66 10.52 -3.63 -6.36
C PHE A 66 10.33 -4.42 -7.66
N LEU A 67 9.09 -4.58 -8.12
CA LEU A 67 8.79 -5.25 -9.39
C LEU A 67 9.27 -4.47 -10.62
N ASN A 68 9.53 -3.19 -10.48
CA ASN A 68 9.93 -2.28 -11.55
C ASN A 68 11.38 -1.78 -11.40
N LEU A 69 12.17 -2.41 -10.56
CA LEU A 69 13.57 -2.02 -10.41
C LEU A 69 14.32 -2.22 -11.72
N PRO A 70 15.11 -1.22 -12.17
CA PRO A 70 15.96 -1.39 -13.34
C PRO A 70 17.06 -2.40 -13.07
N GLU A 71 17.62 -2.94 -14.14
CA GLU A 71 18.75 -3.87 -14.06
C GLU A 71 19.90 -3.26 -13.26
N GLY A 72 20.48 -4.05 -12.36
CA GLY A 72 21.58 -3.63 -11.49
C GLY A 72 21.15 -2.89 -10.21
N ALA A 73 19.89 -2.53 -10.07
CA ALA A 73 19.40 -1.93 -8.84
C ALA A 73 19.38 -2.95 -7.70
N LYS A 74 19.71 -2.49 -6.49
CA LYS A 74 19.82 -3.34 -5.31
C LYS A 74 18.59 -3.31 -4.40
N GLY A 75 17.74 -2.30 -4.58
CA GLY A 75 16.56 -2.13 -3.76
C GLY A 75 15.91 -0.77 -3.94
N THR A 76 15.03 -0.44 -3.04
CA THR A 76 14.33 0.83 -3.03
C THR A 76 14.11 1.32 -1.62
N THR A 77 13.89 2.64 -1.47
CA THR A 77 13.48 3.25 -0.22
C THR A 77 12.49 4.38 -0.49
N THR A 78 11.50 4.51 0.36
CA THR A 78 10.53 5.61 0.29
C THR A 78 11.20 6.90 0.75
N ILE A 79 11.15 7.95 -0.07
CA ILE A 79 11.70 9.27 0.29
C ILE A 79 10.63 10.33 0.47
N GLU A 80 9.42 10.07 0.04
CA GLU A 80 8.27 10.95 0.26
C GLU A 80 6.98 10.14 0.22
N SER A 81 6.06 10.44 1.12
CA SER A 81 4.71 9.87 1.11
C SER A 81 3.72 10.95 1.57
N LYS A 82 2.87 11.38 0.67
CA LYS A 82 1.86 12.41 0.92
C LYS A 82 0.48 11.79 0.83
N THR A 83 -0.30 11.95 1.88
CA THR A 83 -1.64 11.36 1.99
C THR A 83 -2.71 12.43 2.14
N ASN A 84 -3.78 12.31 1.36
CA ASN A 84 -5.04 12.99 1.61
C ASN A 84 -5.99 11.99 2.28
N PHE A 85 -6.45 12.31 3.50
CA PHE A 85 -7.43 11.52 4.23
C PHE A 85 -8.81 12.08 3.93
N LEU A 86 -9.69 11.28 3.33
CA LEU A 86 -10.91 11.77 2.70
C LEU A 86 -12.19 11.22 3.34
N ALA A 87 -12.15 10.00 3.86
CA ALA A 87 -13.30 9.37 4.51
C ALA A 87 -12.87 8.37 5.57
N ALA A 88 -13.77 8.10 6.50
CA ALA A 88 -13.57 7.10 7.54
C ALA A 88 -13.75 5.68 6.99
N ALA A 89 -12.94 4.75 7.51
CA ALA A 89 -13.15 3.32 7.33
C ALA A 89 -13.42 2.69 8.69
N PRO A 90 -14.67 2.34 9.01
CA PRO A 90 -15.02 1.80 10.32
C PRO A 90 -14.39 0.45 10.62
N ALA A 91 -14.14 0.17 11.90
CA ALA A 91 -13.72 -1.14 12.36
C ALA A 91 -14.69 -2.22 11.87
N GLY A 92 -14.16 -3.36 11.46
CA GLY A 92 -14.93 -4.48 10.93
C GLY A 92 -15.14 -4.44 9.41
N THR A 93 -14.78 -3.33 8.74
CA THR A 93 -14.80 -3.27 7.27
C THR A 93 -13.45 -3.69 6.69
N THR A 94 -13.41 -3.89 5.37
CA THR A 94 -12.18 -4.16 4.63
C THR A 94 -11.91 -2.99 3.70
N VAL A 95 -10.66 -2.51 3.70
CA VAL A 95 -10.20 -1.52 2.73
C VAL A 95 -9.31 -2.18 1.69
N ARG A 96 -9.34 -1.62 0.49
CA ARG A 96 -8.53 -2.07 -0.64
C ARG A 96 -7.60 -0.95 -1.08
N ALA A 97 -6.32 -1.23 -1.13
CA ALA A 97 -5.31 -0.34 -1.70
C ALA A 97 -5.02 -0.77 -3.13
N THR A 98 -5.19 0.15 -4.07
CA THR A 98 -4.85 -0.05 -5.49
C THR A 98 -3.76 0.92 -5.87
N THR A 99 -2.58 0.41 -6.16
CA THR A 99 -1.38 1.18 -6.48
C THR A 99 -1.10 1.09 -7.96
N THR A 100 -0.98 2.26 -8.60
CA THR A 100 -0.69 2.39 -10.03
C THR A 100 0.45 3.37 -10.27
N PRO A 101 1.21 3.25 -11.38
CA PRO A 101 2.37 4.09 -11.61
C PRO A 101 1.98 5.48 -12.11
N VAL A 102 2.70 6.49 -11.62
CA VAL A 102 2.73 7.84 -12.18
C VAL A 102 4.01 8.04 -12.98
N HIS A 103 5.14 7.53 -12.47
CA HIS A 103 6.45 7.66 -13.09
C HIS A 103 7.33 6.48 -12.70
N ARG A 104 7.93 5.84 -13.69
CA ARG A 104 8.87 4.72 -13.50
C ARG A 104 10.21 5.08 -14.12
N GLY A 105 11.02 5.84 -13.40
CA GLY A 105 12.35 6.27 -13.82
C GLY A 105 13.46 5.36 -13.34
N GLY A 106 14.69 5.65 -13.79
CA GLY A 106 15.88 4.88 -13.41
C GLY A 106 16.39 5.20 -12.02
N LYS A 107 16.05 6.37 -11.46
CA LYS A 107 16.51 6.82 -10.14
C LYS A 107 15.36 6.99 -9.15
N THR A 108 14.19 7.37 -9.63
CA THR A 108 12.98 7.54 -8.82
C THR A 108 11.79 6.93 -9.51
N GLN A 109 10.83 6.48 -8.71
CA GLN A 109 9.52 6.07 -9.17
C GLN A 109 8.47 6.74 -8.31
N VAL A 110 7.39 7.18 -8.93
CA VAL A 110 6.25 7.81 -8.25
C VAL A 110 5.03 6.94 -8.46
N TRP A 111 4.39 6.59 -7.36
CA TRP A 111 3.21 5.73 -7.34
C TRP A 111 2.05 6.43 -6.66
N GLN A 112 0.86 6.17 -7.14
CA GLN A 112 -0.37 6.64 -6.53
C GLN A 112 -1.17 5.45 -6.03
N THR A 113 -1.61 5.51 -4.78
CA THR A 113 -2.42 4.47 -4.16
C THR A 113 -3.77 5.03 -3.77
N ARG A 114 -4.83 4.40 -4.25
CA ARG A 114 -6.20 4.69 -3.86
C ARG A 114 -6.62 3.66 -2.82
N ILE A 115 -7.01 4.12 -1.64
CA ILE A 115 -7.55 3.25 -0.59
C ILE A 115 -9.06 3.44 -0.57
N THR A 116 -9.80 2.38 -0.84
CA THR A 116 -11.26 2.41 -0.94
C THR A 116 -11.91 1.45 0.05
N ARG A 117 -13.11 1.80 0.50
CA ARG A 117 -13.98 0.89 1.27
C ARG A 117 -14.68 -0.10 0.33
N ASP A 118 -15.30 -1.13 0.91
CA ASP A 118 -16.10 -2.12 0.17
C ASP A 118 -17.34 -1.52 -0.52
N ASP A 119 -17.85 -0.36 -0.07
CA ASP A 119 -18.89 0.40 -0.79
C ASP A 119 -18.33 1.26 -1.94
N GLY A 120 -17.03 1.21 -2.21
CA GLY A 120 -16.35 1.96 -3.26
C GLY A 120 -15.93 3.37 -2.88
N LYS A 121 -16.24 3.83 -1.67
CA LYS A 121 -15.86 5.18 -1.24
C LYS A 121 -14.35 5.31 -1.07
N LEU A 122 -13.78 6.39 -1.61
CA LEU A 122 -12.36 6.70 -1.45
C LEU A 122 -12.08 7.16 -0.01
N VAL A 123 -11.27 6.39 0.69
CA VAL A 123 -10.87 6.64 2.09
C VAL A 123 -9.64 7.53 2.14
N ALA A 124 -8.66 7.24 1.30
CA ALA A 124 -7.41 8.00 1.24
C ALA A 124 -6.81 7.92 -0.16
N LEU A 125 -6.07 8.96 -0.50
CA LEU A 125 -5.27 9.02 -1.71
C LEU A 125 -3.82 9.30 -1.32
N VAL A 126 -2.92 8.41 -1.70
CA VAL A 126 -1.50 8.49 -1.36
C VAL A 126 -0.67 8.63 -2.63
N THR A 127 0.20 9.61 -2.65
CA THR A 127 1.22 9.75 -3.68
C THR A 127 2.58 9.61 -3.02
N GLN A 128 3.39 8.68 -3.47
CA GLN A 128 4.70 8.43 -2.88
C GLN A 128 5.79 8.37 -3.92
N THR A 129 6.97 8.80 -3.50
CA THR A 129 8.20 8.72 -4.29
C THR A 129 9.13 7.68 -3.67
N GLN A 130 9.58 6.77 -4.50
CA GLN A 130 10.55 5.73 -4.17
C GLN A 130 11.88 6.06 -4.86
N MET A 131 12.97 5.99 -4.09
CA MET A 131 14.32 6.08 -4.64
C MET A 131 14.82 4.68 -5.01
N VAL A 132 15.40 4.56 -6.18
CA VAL A 132 16.07 3.33 -6.63
C VAL A 132 17.49 3.32 -6.07
N LEU A 133 17.86 2.22 -5.42
CA LEU A 133 19.18 2.05 -4.78
C LEU A 133 20.07 1.10 -5.57
#